data_4318d45e533a30f471375be9165c98ed
#
_entry.id   4318d45e533a30f471375be9165c98ed
#
_cell.length_a   1.000
_cell.length_b   1.000
_cell.length_c   1.000
_cell.angle_alpha   90.00
_cell.angle_beta   90.00
_cell.angle_gamma   90.00
#
_symmetry.space_group_name_H-M   'P 1'
#
loop_
_entity.id
_entity.type
_entity.pdbx_description
1 polymer ?
#
loop_
_entity_poly.entity_id
_entity_poly.type
_entity_poly.pdbx_seq_one_letter_code
_entity_poly.pdbx_strand_id
1 'polypeptide(L)'
;MSAAQLIVPPGRQGPGRLPADTVARLDLALRRRASGILPGDHLTAGLGAGTEIAQLRPYEPGDDVRRLDPAASARTGTPHVRLQVPERAITSWLVLDVSASMAFGTADRLKSDVTEGVAEVVSRLAVRRGGRIGVVTAGAERVRLLPPRGGRGALAAVRRLVQSGVVPDGAPAGAGIADALTRVQRLARARGMVVVVSDFRDAGWASALRATGARHTVVAVEVVDPREGALPDAGHLVLVDPETGVEVTADTNAPRLRAAYATAEADRRDSVREQLRRAGTEHVVLATDRDWLRDLTKGLR
;
A
#
# COMPACT_ATOMS: atom_id res chain seq x y z
N MET A 1 -39.91 9.32 -20.81
CA MET A 1 -39.09 8.12 -20.70
C MET A 1 -37.65 8.59 -20.91
N SER A 2 -36.96 8.95 -19.85
CA SER A 2 -35.53 9.28 -19.93
C SER A 2 -34.77 7.98 -20.09
N ALA A 3 -34.09 7.79 -21.21
CA ALA A 3 -33.19 6.66 -21.39
C ALA A 3 -32.13 6.72 -20.27
N ALA A 4 -32.12 5.72 -19.41
CA ALA A 4 -31.05 5.56 -18.46
C ALA A 4 -29.74 5.57 -19.26
N GLN A 5 -28.92 6.61 -19.10
CA GLN A 5 -27.62 6.65 -19.68
C GLN A 5 -26.84 5.48 -19.06
N LEU A 6 -26.64 4.43 -19.84
CA LEU A 6 -25.71 3.35 -19.49
C LEU A 6 -24.38 4.03 -19.17
N ILE A 7 -23.99 4.00 -17.90
CA ILE A 7 -22.69 4.49 -17.49
C ILE A 7 -21.69 3.45 -17.99
N VAL A 8 -21.08 3.75 -19.13
CA VAL A 8 -19.95 2.96 -19.61
C VAL A 8 -18.79 3.28 -18.67
N PRO A 9 -18.24 2.29 -17.95
CA PRO A 9 -17.10 2.55 -17.08
C PRO A 9 -15.95 3.13 -17.90
N PRO A 10 -15.16 4.06 -17.35
CA PRO A 10 -13.98 4.57 -18.02
C PRO A 10 -13.09 3.38 -18.39
N GLY A 11 -12.54 3.39 -19.58
CA GLY A 11 -11.44 2.47 -19.92
C GLY A 11 -10.26 2.75 -18.99
N ARG A 12 -9.27 1.85 -18.99
CA ARG A 12 -8.05 2.01 -18.20
C ARG A 12 -7.36 3.35 -18.53
N GLN A 13 -7.33 4.27 -17.57
CA GLN A 13 -6.75 5.60 -17.69
C GLN A 13 -5.33 5.67 -17.13
N GLY A 14 -4.94 4.65 -16.35
CA GLY A 14 -3.70 4.64 -15.59
C GLY A 14 -3.70 5.63 -14.40
N PRO A 15 -2.59 5.70 -13.68
CA PRO A 15 -2.50 6.44 -12.41
C PRO A 15 -2.55 7.97 -12.56
N GLY A 16 -2.45 8.50 -13.76
CA GLY A 16 -2.33 9.92 -14.01
C GLY A 16 -0.92 10.47 -13.74
N ARG A 17 -0.80 11.81 -13.64
CA ARG A 17 0.48 12.48 -13.37
C ARG A 17 0.90 12.30 -11.92
N LEU A 18 2.20 12.05 -11.71
CA LEU A 18 2.84 11.95 -10.40
C LEU A 18 3.81 13.14 -10.21
N PRO A 19 3.34 14.30 -9.72
CA PRO A 19 4.19 15.46 -9.51
C PRO A 19 5.31 15.17 -8.50
N ALA A 20 6.54 15.59 -8.82
CA ALA A 20 7.73 15.26 -8.04
C ALA A 20 7.69 15.83 -6.61
N ASP A 21 7.09 17.02 -6.44
CA ASP A 21 6.91 17.67 -5.15
C ASP A 21 5.94 16.90 -4.23
N THR A 22 4.87 16.37 -4.80
CA THR A 22 3.90 15.55 -4.05
C THR A 22 4.52 14.22 -3.65
N VAL A 23 5.28 13.57 -4.53
CA VAL A 23 6.04 12.37 -4.21
C VAL A 23 7.09 12.63 -3.13
N ALA A 24 7.73 13.80 -3.12
CA ALA A 24 8.69 14.19 -2.08
C ALA A 24 8.02 14.37 -0.71
N ARG A 25 6.82 14.95 -0.66
CA ARG A 25 6.03 15.06 0.59
C ARG A 25 5.64 13.70 1.15
N LEU A 26 5.24 12.77 0.28
CA LEU A 26 4.95 11.39 0.65
C LEU A 26 6.17 10.66 1.22
N ASP A 27 7.34 10.87 0.63
CA ASP A 27 8.60 10.30 1.14
C ASP A 27 8.82 10.71 2.60
N LEU A 28 8.61 11.99 2.93
CA LEU A 28 8.75 12.47 4.31
C LEU A 28 7.72 11.85 5.26
N ALA A 29 6.47 11.72 4.85
CA ALA A 29 5.40 11.14 5.65
C ALA A 29 5.65 9.65 5.95
N LEU A 30 5.97 8.87 4.93
CA LEU A 30 6.30 7.45 5.07
C LEU A 30 7.55 7.21 5.93
N ARG A 31 8.52 8.13 5.90
CA ARG A 31 9.72 8.05 6.77
C ARG A 31 9.39 8.20 8.23
N ARG A 32 8.60 9.22 8.58
CA ARG A 32 8.21 9.44 9.99
C ARG A 32 7.56 8.20 10.57
N ARG A 33 6.79 7.47 9.77
CA ARG A 33 6.15 6.22 10.16
C ARG A 33 7.13 5.05 10.22
N ALA A 34 8.02 4.93 9.26
CA ALA A 34 9.06 3.91 9.27
C ALA A 34 10.07 4.10 10.43
N SER A 35 10.43 5.34 10.77
CA SER A 35 11.31 5.63 11.92
C SER A 35 10.64 5.44 13.27
N GLY A 36 9.31 5.55 13.37
CA GLY A 36 8.57 5.19 14.59
C GLY A 36 8.60 3.70 14.93
N ILE A 37 9.04 2.83 14.00
CA ILE A 37 9.24 1.38 14.22
C ILE A 37 10.55 1.09 14.95
N LEU A 38 11.44 2.05 15.04
CA LEU A 38 12.80 1.91 15.57
C LEU A 38 13.06 2.71 16.87
N PRO A 39 12.16 2.86 17.85
CA PRO A 39 12.53 3.40 19.14
C PRO A 39 13.18 2.29 19.94
N GLY A 40 14.50 2.32 20.06
CA GLY A 40 15.26 1.47 20.97
C GLY A 40 16.36 0.62 20.33
N ASP A 41 16.26 0.21 19.09
CA ASP A 41 17.29 -0.58 18.39
C ASP A 41 18.43 0.27 17.79
N HIS A 42 18.36 1.59 17.97
CA HIS A 42 19.28 2.53 17.33
C HIS A 42 20.65 2.63 18.01
N LEU A 43 20.79 2.14 19.24
CA LEU A 43 22.03 2.33 20.00
C LEU A 43 22.87 1.06 20.20
N THR A 44 22.34 -0.12 19.95
CA THR A 44 23.07 -1.36 20.31
C THR A 44 23.30 -2.38 19.20
N ALA A 45 22.66 -2.27 18.04
CA ALA A 45 22.82 -3.25 16.97
C ALA A 45 23.60 -2.70 15.77
N GLY A 46 24.93 -2.66 15.91
CA GLY A 46 25.82 -2.59 14.76
C GLY A 46 26.06 -1.18 14.21
N LEU A 47 26.88 -0.42 14.88
CA LEU A 47 27.67 0.63 14.26
C LEU A 47 28.55 -0.04 13.19
N GLY A 48 28.21 0.11 11.93
CA GLY A 48 28.86 -0.50 10.77
C GLY A 48 29.20 0.53 9.70
N ALA A 49 29.79 0.11 8.61
CA ALA A 49 30.22 0.95 7.49
C ALA A 49 29.02 1.59 6.74
N GLY A 50 28.40 2.62 7.31
CA GLY A 50 27.42 3.48 6.67
C GLY A 50 28.04 4.79 6.19
N THR A 51 27.35 5.50 5.32
CA THR A 51 27.85 6.76 4.71
C THR A 51 27.43 8.04 5.46
N GLU A 52 26.45 7.98 6.34
CA GLU A 52 26.01 9.14 7.13
C GLU A 52 26.65 9.16 8.52
N ILE A 53 27.19 10.30 8.90
CA ILE A 53 27.75 10.55 10.24
C ILE A 53 26.57 10.73 11.19
N ALA A 54 26.33 9.75 12.06
CA ALA A 54 25.24 9.83 13.03
C ALA A 54 25.66 10.51 14.33
N GLN A 55 26.90 10.34 14.74
CA GLN A 55 27.41 10.87 15.99
C GLN A 55 28.93 10.99 15.95
N LEU A 56 29.46 12.01 16.60
CA LEU A 56 30.87 12.12 16.97
C LEU A 56 31.01 11.82 18.46
N ARG A 57 31.93 10.92 18.81
CA ARG A 57 32.28 10.68 20.22
C ARG A 57 33.80 10.67 20.40
N PRO A 58 34.29 10.89 21.61
CA PRO A 58 35.72 10.70 21.90
C PRO A 58 36.19 9.30 21.51
N TYR A 59 37.41 9.22 21.03
CA TYR A 59 38.10 7.97 20.69
C TYR A 59 38.34 7.15 21.96
N GLU A 60 38.06 5.87 21.87
CA GLU A 60 38.41 4.88 22.92
C GLU A 60 39.39 3.85 22.36
N PRO A 61 40.32 3.35 23.19
CA PRO A 61 41.25 2.29 22.76
C PRO A 61 40.49 1.08 22.23
N GLY A 62 40.81 0.71 20.97
CA GLY A 62 40.11 -0.34 20.24
C GLY A 62 39.23 0.15 19.09
N ASP A 63 38.98 1.47 18.99
CA ASP A 63 38.31 2.04 17.84
C ASP A 63 39.20 2.04 16.59
N ASP A 64 38.55 1.90 15.42
CA ASP A 64 39.25 2.00 14.13
C ASP A 64 39.72 3.43 13.88
N VAL A 65 41.03 3.65 13.89
CA VAL A 65 41.67 4.97 13.66
C VAL A 65 41.36 5.57 12.31
N ARG A 66 40.90 4.77 11.32
CA ARG A 66 40.44 5.27 10.01
C ARG A 66 39.14 6.07 10.11
N ARG A 67 38.43 5.94 11.22
CA ARG A 67 37.17 6.66 11.49
C ARG A 67 37.37 7.93 12.29
N LEU A 68 38.61 8.33 12.57
CA LEU A 68 38.89 9.60 13.23
C LEU A 68 38.34 10.76 12.38
N ASP A 69 37.72 11.72 13.07
CA ASP A 69 37.34 13.00 12.48
C ASP A 69 38.40 14.05 12.79
N PRO A 70 39.24 14.44 11.81
CA PRO A 70 40.27 15.42 12.03
C PRO A 70 39.74 16.77 12.47
N ALA A 71 38.58 17.20 11.90
CA ALA A 71 38.00 18.51 12.17
C ALA A 71 37.44 18.60 13.58
N ALA A 72 36.70 17.56 14.02
CA ALA A 72 36.19 17.48 15.39
C ALA A 72 37.34 17.36 16.41
N SER A 73 38.32 16.52 16.11
CA SER A 73 39.48 16.34 16.96
C SER A 73 40.31 17.62 17.16
N ALA A 74 40.53 18.38 16.08
CA ALA A 74 41.23 19.66 16.15
C ALA A 74 40.44 20.72 16.96
N ARG A 75 39.11 20.71 16.86
CA ARG A 75 38.27 21.66 17.55
C ARG A 75 38.16 21.40 19.04
N THR A 76 38.15 20.15 19.46
CA THR A 76 37.99 19.74 20.86
C THR A 76 39.28 19.43 21.59
N GLY A 77 40.40 19.35 20.86
CA GLY A 77 41.69 18.97 21.43
C GLY A 77 41.80 17.48 21.82
N THR A 78 40.79 16.67 21.57
CA THR A 78 40.77 15.22 21.84
C THR A 78 40.36 14.46 20.60
N PRO A 79 40.97 13.28 20.33
CA PRO A 79 40.59 12.48 19.18
C PRO A 79 39.11 12.11 19.21
N HIS A 80 38.39 12.33 18.13
CA HIS A 80 36.99 11.95 17.96
C HIS A 80 36.83 10.98 16.80
N VAL A 81 35.96 9.97 16.97
CA VAL A 81 35.60 9.03 15.93
C VAL A 81 34.18 9.30 15.40
N ARG A 82 34.05 9.13 14.09
CA ARG A 82 32.75 9.16 13.41
C ARG A 82 32.04 7.83 13.63
N LEU A 83 30.93 7.85 14.33
CA LEU A 83 30.02 6.73 14.37
C LEU A 83 29.09 6.83 13.17
N GLN A 84 29.23 5.86 12.27
CA GLN A 84 28.35 5.77 11.10
C GLN A 84 27.23 4.79 11.45
N VAL A 85 25.97 5.24 11.25
CA VAL A 85 24.83 4.31 11.28
C VAL A 85 24.74 3.63 9.94
N PRO A 86 24.72 2.29 9.90
CA PRO A 86 24.42 1.60 8.65
C PRO A 86 23.02 2.04 8.21
N GLU A 87 22.94 2.64 7.04
CA GLU A 87 21.66 2.86 6.39
C GLU A 87 21.08 1.47 6.08
N ARG A 88 20.28 0.91 7.01
CA ARG A 88 19.64 -0.38 6.76
C ARG A 88 18.65 -0.17 5.65
N ALA A 89 18.93 -0.77 4.51
CA ALA A 89 18.01 -0.84 3.38
C ALA A 89 16.69 -1.45 3.85
N ILE A 90 15.68 -0.61 4.08
CA ILE A 90 14.35 -1.04 4.51
C ILE A 90 13.72 -1.84 3.38
N THR A 91 13.26 -3.05 3.69
CA THR A 91 12.45 -3.82 2.76
C THR A 91 10.99 -3.45 2.94
N SER A 92 10.38 -2.92 1.89
CA SER A 92 8.94 -2.67 1.82
C SER A 92 8.26 -3.78 1.02
N TRP A 93 7.06 -4.15 1.44
CA TRP A 93 6.23 -5.12 0.74
C TRP A 93 4.94 -4.46 0.29
N LEU A 94 4.52 -4.75 -0.94
CA LEU A 94 3.21 -4.44 -1.46
C LEU A 94 2.38 -5.72 -1.53
N VAL A 95 1.19 -5.68 -0.95
CA VAL A 95 0.13 -6.65 -1.20
C VAL A 95 -0.89 -5.94 -2.07
N LEU A 96 -1.03 -6.39 -3.32
CA LEU A 96 -1.90 -5.77 -4.31
C LEU A 96 -3.06 -6.71 -4.62
N ASP A 97 -4.25 -6.23 -4.39
CA ASP A 97 -5.45 -6.90 -4.81
C ASP A 97 -5.64 -6.74 -6.31
N VAL A 98 -5.75 -7.86 -6.99
CA VAL A 98 -6.01 -7.96 -8.44
C VAL A 98 -7.28 -8.76 -8.74
N SER A 99 -8.17 -8.87 -7.76
CA SER A 99 -9.49 -9.47 -7.92
C SER A 99 -10.35 -8.74 -8.96
N ALA A 100 -11.41 -9.37 -9.42
CA ALA A 100 -12.28 -8.81 -10.44
C ALA A 100 -12.95 -7.51 -9.98
N SER A 101 -13.28 -7.39 -8.69
CA SER A 101 -13.85 -6.17 -8.13
C SER A 101 -12.95 -4.94 -8.33
N MET A 102 -11.63 -5.13 -8.43
CA MET A 102 -10.68 -4.05 -8.70
C MET A 102 -10.71 -3.51 -10.15
N ALA A 103 -11.38 -4.20 -11.07
CA ALA A 103 -11.67 -3.70 -12.42
C ALA A 103 -12.77 -2.62 -12.42
N PHE A 104 -13.51 -2.49 -11.32
CA PHE A 104 -14.63 -1.55 -11.24
C PHE A 104 -14.15 -0.09 -11.16
N GLY A 105 -14.90 0.80 -11.80
CA GLY A 105 -14.71 2.24 -11.74
C GLY A 105 -15.73 2.93 -12.63
N THR A 106 -16.40 3.95 -12.11
CA THR A 106 -17.52 4.62 -12.80
C THR A 106 -17.32 6.13 -12.97
N ALA A 107 -16.21 6.64 -12.42
CA ALA A 107 -15.92 8.06 -12.46
C ALA A 107 -14.70 8.34 -13.39
N ASP A 108 -13.61 8.86 -12.84
CA ASP A 108 -12.47 9.29 -13.64
C ASP A 108 -11.55 8.13 -14.06
N ARG A 109 -11.53 7.05 -13.26
CA ARG A 109 -10.60 5.92 -13.44
C ARG A 109 -11.10 4.65 -12.78
N LEU A 110 -10.45 3.53 -13.04
CA LEU A 110 -10.71 2.26 -12.39
C LEU A 110 -10.01 2.19 -11.02
N LYS A 111 -10.50 1.33 -10.12
CA LYS A 111 -9.80 1.05 -8.85
C LYS A 111 -8.38 0.48 -9.12
N SER A 112 -8.23 -0.32 -10.17
CA SER A 112 -6.91 -0.82 -10.61
C SER A 112 -5.95 0.30 -11.05
N ASP A 113 -6.45 1.40 -11.65
CA ASP A 113 -5.62 2.55 -12.01
C ASP A 113 -5.05 3.26 -10.77
N VAL A 114 -5.89 3.40 -9.71
CA VAL A 114 -5.44 3.94 -8.42
C VAL A 114 -4.41 3.01 -7.78
N THR A 115 -4.65 1.69 -7.82
CA THR A 115 -3.73 0.67 -7.31
C THR A 115 -2.37 0.72 -8.02
N GLU A 116 -2.36 0.88 -9.35
CA GLU A 116 -1.13 1.09 -10.13
C GLU A 116 -0.37 2.33 -9.64
N GLY A 117 -1.07 3.43 -9.43
CA GLY A 117 -0.48 4.67 -8.92
C GLY A 117 0.16 4.51 -7.54
N VAL A 118 -0.55 3.90 -6.62
CA VAL A 118 -0.03 3.62 -5.26
C VAL A 118 1.20 2.72 -5.35
N ALA A 119 1.15 1.65 -6.15
CA ALA A 119 2.27 0.73 -6.34
C ALA A 119 3.50 1.44 -6.92
N GLU A 120 3.32 2.33 -7.90
CA GLU A 120 4.41 3.11 -8.49
C GLU A 120 5.03 4.06 -7.47
N VAL A 121 4.22 4.81 -6.73
CA VAL A 121 4.68 5.77 -5.72
C VAL A 121 5.44 5.06 -4.60
N VAL A 122 4.84 4.04 -3.99
CA VAL A 122 5.46 3.28 -2.90
C VAL A 122 6.76 2.62 -3.34
N SER A 123 6.80 2.06 -4.55
CA SER A 123 8.00 1.44 -5.10
C SER A 123 9.13 2.45 -5.32
N ARG A 124 8.82 3.62 -5.87
CA ARG A 124 9.80 4.71 -6.06
C ARG A 124 10.39 5.16 -4.72
N LEU A 125 9.54 5.31 -3.70
CA LEU A 125 9.97 5.74 -2.37
C LEU A 125 10.83 4.67 -1.69
N ALA A 126 10.43 3.38 -1.79
CA ALA A 126 11.18 2.26 -1.23
C ALA A 126 12.60 2.15 -1.82
N VAL A 127 12.72 2.34 -3.14
CA VAL A 127 14.00 2.14 -3.87
C VAL A 127 14.92 3.37 -3.79
N ARG A 128 14.38 4.56 -3.60
CA ARG A 128 15.12 5.83 -3.65
C ARG A 128 16.32 5.91 -2.70
N ARG A 129 16.32 5.12 -1.61
CA ARG A 129 17.35 5.11 -0.57
C ARG A 129 18.06 3.77 -0.42
N GLY A 130 18.28 3.10 -1.53
CA GLY A 130 18.90 1.77 -1.47
C GLY A 130 17.99 0.68 -0.90
N GLY A 131 16.73 1.01 -0.53
CA GLY A 131 15.76 0.05 -0.05
C GLY A 131 15.32 -0.95 -1.11
N ARG A 132 14.53 -1.92 -0.69
CA ARG A 132 14.02 -3.01 -1.53
C ARG A 132 12.50 -3.03 -1.51
N ILE A 133 11.91 -3.41 -2.63
CA ILE A 133 10.48 -3.61 -2.77
C ILE A 133 10.18 -5.03 -3.21
N GLY A 134 9.32 -5.73 -2.45
CA GLY A 134 8.71 -6.99 -2.83
C GLY A 134 7.22 -6.79 -3.10
N VAL A 135 6.63 -7.62 -3.95
CA VAL A 135 5.19 -7.56 -4.25
C VAL A 135 4.59 -8.95 -4.18
N VAL A 136 3.41 -9.05 -3.59
CA VAL A 136 2.56 -10.24 -3.59
C VAL A 136 1.18 -9.82 -4.06
N THR A 137 0.59 -10.53 -5.03
CA THR A 137 -0.80 -10.28 -5.44
C THR A 137 -1.77 -11.14 -4.65
N ALA A 138 -2.99 -10.62 -4.44
CA ALA A 138 -4.15 -11.33 -3.92
C ALA A 138 -5.29 -11.30 -4.97
N GLY A 139 -6.32 -12.14 -4.82
CA GLY A 139 -7.50 -12.13 -5.68
C GLY A 139 -7.39 -12.97 -6.96
N ALA A 140 -6.23 -13.47 -7.32
CA ALA A 140 -6.05 -14.32 -8.50
C ALA A 140 -5.80 -15.78 -8.09
N GLU A 141 -6.17 -16.74 -8.96
CA GLU A 141 -5.91 -18.17 -8.75
C GLU A 141 -4.45 -18.45 -8.39
N ARG A 142 -3.53 -17.75 -9.03
CA ARG A 142 -2.09 -17.84 -8.76
C ARG A 142 -1.55 -16.56 -8.17
N VAL A 143 -1.07 -16.64 -6.95
CA VAL A 143 -0.31 -15.56 -6.30
C VAL A 143 0.94 -15.27 -7.13
N ARG A 144 1.05 -14.05 -7.63
CA ARG A 144 2.29 -13.57 -8.26
C ARG A 144 3.19 -12.99 -7.19
N LEU A 145 4.44 -13.40 -7.21
CA LEU A 145 5.45 -12.97 -6.26
C LEU A 145 6.60 -12.28 -7.01
N LEU A 146 6.86 -11.04 -6.66
CA LEU A 146 8.10 -10.34 -6.97
C LEU A 146 8.96 -10.31 -5.71
N PRO A 147 10.07 -11.06 -5.66
CA PRO A 147 10.97 -11.03 -4.51
C PRO A 147 11.55 -9.62 -4.29
N PRO A 148 11.92 -9.26 -3.05
CA PRO A 148 12.47 -7.94 -2.74
C PRO A 148 13.69 -7.59 -3.57
N ARG A 149 13.58 -6.53 -4.36
CA ARG A 149 14.64 -6.01 -5.24
C ARG A 149 14.81 -4.52 -5.04
N GLY A 150 16.01 -4.02 -5.27
CA GLY A 150 16.34 -2.60 -5.28
C GLY A 150 16.61 -2.07 -6.70
N GLY A 151 16.85 -0.77 -6.79
CA GLY A 151 17.27 -0.11 -8.02
C GLY A 151 16.18 0.03 -9.08
N ARG A 152 16.56 0.55 -10.24
CA ARG A 152 15.62 0.83 -11.36
C ARG A 152 14.94 -0.42 -11.91
N GLY A 153 15.60 -1.57 -11.86
CA GLY A 153 15.04 -2.85 -12.30
C GLY A 153 13.84 -3.30 -11.47
N ALA A 154 13.81 -2.96 -10.18
CA ALA A 154 12.67 -3.24 -9.31
C ALA A 154 11.42 -2.45 -9.76
N LEU A 155 11.57 -1.16 -10.07
CA LEU A 155 10.47 -0.30 -10.55
C LEU A 155 9.87 -0.84 -11.84
N ALA A 156 10.72 -1.24 -12.80
CA ALA A 156 10.25 -1.81 -14.06
C ALA A 156 9.52 -3.15 -13.84
N ALA A 157 9.97 -3.97 -12.87
CA ALA A 157 9.33 -5.24 -12.55
C ALA A 157 7.96 -5.03 -11.88
N VAL A 158 7.84 -4.10 -10.93
CA VAL A 158 6.56 -3.74 -10.31
C VAL A 158 5.58 -3.21 -11.36
N ARG A 159 6.02 -2.30 -12.22
CA ARG A 159 5.18 -1.76 -13.29
C ARG A 159 4.65 -2.87 -14.20
N ARG A 160 5.49 -3.79 -14.68
CA ARG A 160 5.04 -4.92 -15.49
C ARG A 160 4.04 -5.81 -14.77
N LEU A 161 4.24 -6.06 -13.47
CA LEU A 161 3.32 -6.87 -12.68
C LEU A 161 1.94 -6.19 -12.58
N VAL A 162 1.89 -4.91 -12.29
CA VAL A 162 0.62 -4.18 -12.17
C VAL A 162 -0.06 -4.03 -13.54
N GLN A 163 0.71 -3.78 -14.60
CA GLN A 163 0.18 -3.69 -15.97
C GLN A 163 -0.37 -5.00 -16.51
N SER A 164 -0.08 -6.15 -15.87
CA SER A 164 -0.73 -7.41 -16.25
C SER A 164 -2.22 -7.44 -15.91
N GLY A 165 -2.72 -6.43 -15.19
CA GLY A 165 -4.15 -6.20 -14.96
C GLY A 165 -4.71 -7.01 -13.80
N VAL A 166 -6.02 -6.95 -13.67
CA VAL A 166 -6.85 -7.68 -12.72
C VAL A 166 -7.44 -8.93 -13.40
N VAL A 167 -7.94 -9.86 -12.61
CA VAL A 167 -8.63 -11.04 -13.14
C VAL A 167 -9.99 -10.63 -13.74
N PRO A 168 -10.49 -11.35 -14.76
CA PRO A 168 -11.81 -11.08 -15.33
C PRO A 168 -12.93 -11.45 -14.37
N ASP A 169 -14.12 -10.88 -14.60
CA ASP A 169 -15.33 -11.22 -13.84
C ASP A 169 -15.64 -12.71 -13.88
N GLY A 170 -16.08 -13.24 -12.75
CA GLY A 170 -16.40 -14.67 -12.62
C GLY A 170 -15.19 -15.61 -12.68
N ALA A 171 -13.97 -15.10 -12.58
CA ALA A 171 -12.79 -15.95 -12.47
C ALA A 171 -12.86 -16.81 -11.19
N PRO A 172 -12.28 -18.02 -11.22
CA PRO A 172 -12.24 -18.85 -10.01
C PRO A 172 -11.63 -18.11 -8.84
N ALA A 173 -12.26 -18.26 -7.67
CA ALA A 173 -11.77 -17.64 -6.45
C ALA A 173 -10.30 -18.03 -6.20
N GLY A 174 -9.47 -17.05 -6.01
CA GLY A 174 -8.03 -17.19 -5.81
C GLY A 174 -7.60 -17.01 -4.36
N ALA A 175 -6.29 -16.97 -4.15
CA ALA A 175 -5.71 -16.67 -2.87
C ALA A 175 -6.06 -15.23 -2.46
N GLY A 176 -6.73 -15.07 -1.32
CA GLY A 176 -7.17 -13.79 -0.81
C GLY A 176 -6.04 -12.96 -0.17
N ILE A 177 -6.43 -11.82 0.39
CA ILE A 177 -5.51 -10.92 1.10
C ILE A 177 -4.84 -11.65 2.28
N ALA A 178 -5.58 -12.51 2.99
CA ALA A 178 -5.05 -13.29 4.11
C ALA A 178 -3.89 -14.20 3.70
N ASP A 179 -4.01 -14.87 2.55
CA ASP A 179 -2.97 -15.75 2.02
C ASP A 179 -1.75 -14.96 1.56
N ALA A 180 -1.97 -13.83 0.90
CA ALA A 180 -0.91 -12.93 0.47
C ALA A 180 -0.12 -12.38 1.67
N LEU A 181 -0.80 -11.95 2.74
CA LEU A 181 -0.17 -11.51 3.99
C LEU A 181 0.60 -12.63 4.68
N THR A 182 0.04 -13.83 4.74
CA THR A 182 0.73 -15.01 5.27
C THR A 182 2.02 -15.31 4.48
N ARG A 183 1.97 -15.15 3.16
CA ARG A 183 3.17 -15.28 2.31
C ARG A 183 4.21 -14.22 2.61
N VAL A 184 3.78 -12.96 2.78
CA VAL A 184 4.69 -11.87 3.20
C VAL A 184 5.35 -12.20 4.53
N GLN A 185 4.59 -12.65 5.55
CA GLN A 185 5.12 -13.01 6.88
C GLN A 185 6.21 -14.09 6.80
N ARG A 186 6.04 -15.08 5.92
CA ARG A 186 7.05 -16.15 5.71
C ARG A 186 8.32 -15.63 5.03
N LEU A 187 8.20 -14.65 4.14
CA LEU A 187 9.31 -14.13 3.33
C LEU A 187 10.03 -12.95 4.00
N ALA A 188 9.30 -12.13 4.74
CA ALA A 188 9.81 -10.92 5.39
C ALA A 188 10.48 -11.25 6.73
N ARG A 189 11.76 -11.61 6.69
CA ARG A 189 12.52 -11.98 7.90
C ARG A 189 12.84 -10.78 8.80
N ALA A 190 13.08 -9.61 8.23
CA ALA A 190 13.38 -8.38 8.95
C ALA A 190 12.13 -7.50 9.07
N ARG A 191 12.07 -6.69 10.12
CA ARG A 191 11.04 -5.64 10.24
C ARG A 191 11.10 -4.71 9.05
N GLY A 192 9.92 -4.28 8.58
CA GLY A 192 9.80 -3.40 7.41
C GLY A 192 8.38 -2.84 7.32
N MET A 193 8.07 -2.28 6.17
CA MET A 193 6.75 -1.73 5.88
C MET A 193 5.98 -2.69 4.97
N VAL A 194 4.70 -2.88 5.23
CA VAL A 194 3.76 -3.61 4.38
C VAL A 194 2.63 -2.66 3.99
N VAL A 195 2.44 -2.45 2.70
CA VAL A 195 1.31 -1.67 2.18
C VAL A 195 0.35 -2.62 1.49
N VAL A 196 -0.89 -2.65 1.95
CA VAL A 196 -1.98 -3.46 1.37
C VAL A 196 -2.88 -2.53 0.59
N VAL A 197 -3.14 -2.82 -0.67
CA VAL A 197 -4.02 -2.02 -1.54
C VAL A 197 -5.15 -2.92 -2.02
N SER A 198 -6.39 -2.64 -1.61
CA SER A 198 -7.58 -3.43 -1.89
C SER A 198 -8.85 -2.61 -1.65
N ASP A 199 -10.00 -3.08 -2.07
CA ASP A 199 -11.31 -2.62 -1.62
C ASP A 199 -11.83 -3.36 -0.36
N PHE A 200 -11.03 -4.32 0.14
CA PHE A 200 -11.33 -5.11 1.34
C PHE A 200 -12.71 -5.82 1.31
N ARG A 201 -13.15 -6.24 0.13
CA ARG A 201 -14.39 -7.03 -0.03
C ARG A 201 -14.17 -8.51 0.28
N ASP A 202 -12.92 -8.98 0.20
CA ASP A 202 -12.53 -10.32 0.61
C ASP A 202 -12.74 -10.52 2.13
N ALA A 203 -12.97 -11.75 2.56
CA ALA A 203 -13.18 -12.10 3.96
C ALA A 203 -11.88 -12.61 4.62
N GLY A 204 -11.81 -12.54 5.95
CA GLY A 204 -10.76 -13.22 6.73
C GLY A 204 -9.40 -12.52 6.81
N TRP A 205 -9.20 -11.39 6.17
CA TRP A 205 -7.92 -10.68 6.16
C TRP A 205 -7.51 -10.06 7.51
N ALA A 206 -8.48 -9.75 8.38
CA ALA A 206 -8.22 -8.97 9.60
C ALA A 206 -7.25 -9.66 10.57
N SER A 207 -7.31 -10.97 10.73
CA SER A 207 -6.40 -11.74 11.58
C SER A 207 -4.98 -11.77 11.03
N ALA A 208 -4.83 -11.99 9.71
CA ALA A 208 -3.54 -11.98 9.04
C ALA A 208 -2.90 -10.59 9.05
N LEU A 209 -3.71 -9.54 8.93
CA LEU A 209 -3.26 -8.14 9.00
C LEU A 209 -2.73 -7.81 10.40
N ARG A 210 -3.45 -8.22 11.47
CA ARG A 210 -2.99 -8.06 12.85
C ARG A 210 -1.68 -8.79 13.12
N ALA A 211 -1.56 -10.03 12.66
CA ALA A 211 -0.34 -10.80 12.79
C ALA A 211 0.84 -10.16 12.04
N THR A 212 0.58 -9.56 10.87
CA THR A 212 1.57 -8.80 10.12
C THR A 212 1.99 -7.54 10.87
N GLY A 213 1.03 -6.81 11.46
CA GLY A 213 1.25 -5.59 12.24
C GLY A 213 2.10 -5.80 13.50
N ALA A 214 2.11 -7.02 14.06
CA ALA A 214 2.97 -7.34 15.20
C ALA A 214 4.48 -7.24 14.89
N ARG A 215 4.86 -7.36 13.62
CA ARG A 215 6.27 -7.36 13.18
C ARG A 215 6.62 -6.24 12.21
N HIS A 216 5.64 -5.72 11.49
CA HIS A 216 5.83 -4.74 10.42
C HIS A 216 4.92 -3.54 10.66
N THR A 217 5.30 -2.38 10.12
CA THR A 217 4.33 -1.29 9.97
C THR A 217 3.42 -1.61 8.80
N VAL A 218 2.13 -1.63 9.08
CA VAL A 218 1.13 -1.92 8.05
C VAL A 218 0.34 -0.65 7.72
N VAL A 219 0.23 -0.38 6.42
CA VAL A 219 -0.64 0.65 5.86
C VAL A 219 -1.67 -0.04 4.98
N ALA A 220 -2.94 0.11 5.31
CA ALA A 220 -4.05 -0.34 4.51
C ALA A 220 -4.58 0.81 3.65
N VAL A 221 -4.52 0.63 2.36
CA VAL A 221 -5.06 1.57 1.36
C VAL A 221 -6.33 0.96 0.81
N GLU A 222 -7.48 1.47 1.25
CA GLU A 222 -8.79 1.09 0.72
C GLU A 222 -9.09 1.90 -0.53
N VAL A 223 -9.37 1.23 -1.65
CA VAL A 223 -9.73 1.88 -2.90
C VAL A 223 -11.23 1.71 -3.13
N VAL A 224 -11.96 2.81 -3.26
CA VAL A 224 -13.42 2.84 -3.38
C VAL A 224 -13.87 3.57 -4.64
N ASP A 225 -15.03 3.19 -5.15
CA ASP A 225 -15.74 3.94 -6.18
C ASP A 225 -17.02 4.58 -5.60
N PRO A 226 -17.37 5.83 -5.95
CA PRO A 226 -18.53 6.49 -5.39
C PRO A 226 -19.85 5.77 -5.70
N ARG A 227 -19.94 5.05 -6.83
CA ARG A 227 -21.14 4.30 -7.22
C ARG A 227 -21.34 2.99 -6.46
N GLU A 228 -20.32 2.49 -5.80
CA GLU A 228 -20.46 1.33 -4.90
C GLU A 228 -21.31 1.66 -3.66
N GLY A 229 -21.45 2.93 -3.31
CA GLY A 229 -22.20 3.37 -2.13
C GLY A 229 -23.72 3.42 -2.31
N ALA A 230 -24.23 3.46 -3.54
CA ALA A 230 -25.65 3.61 -3.79
C ALA A 230 -26.05 3.08 -5.17
N LEU A 231 -27.16 2.39 -5.25
CA LEU A 231 -27.76 2.00 -6.54
C LEU A 231 -28.41 3.24 -7.21
N PRO A 232 -28.23 3.41 -8.54
CA PRO A 232 -28.90 4.47 -9.29
C PRO A 232 -30.42 4.18 -9.41
N ASP A 233 -31.23 5.21 -9.60
CA ASP A 233 -32.62 5.10 -9.98
C ASP A 233 -32.72 4.94 -11.51
N ALA A 234 -32.62 3.69 -12.00
CA ALA A 234 -32.45 3.39 -13.42
C ALA A 234 -33.32 2.24 -13.93
N GLY A 235 -34.38 1.89 -13.18
CA GLY A 235 -35.26 0.80 -13.54
C GLY A 235 -34.69 -0.59 -13.23
N HIS A 236 -35.00 -1.54 -14.09
CA HIS A 236 -34.49 -2.90 -13.95
C HIS A 236 -33.04 -2.97 -14.43
N LEU A 237 -32.13 -3.30 -13.54
CA LEU A 237 -30.71 -3.52 -13.83
C LEU A 237 -30.34 -4.96 -13.57
N VAL A 238 -29.46 -5.49 -14.41
CA VAL A 238 -28.74 -6.74 -14.13
C VAL A 238 -27.47 -6.34 -13.41
N LEU A 239 -27.37 -6.74 -12.15
CA LEU A 239 -26.19 -6.56 -11.32
C LEU A 239 -25.38 -7.86 -11.37
N VAL A 240 -24.09 -7.75 -11.61
CA VAL A 240 -23.16 -8.88 -11.65
C VAL A 240 -22.25 -8.77 -10.45
N ASP A 241 -22.14 -9.87 -9.69
CA ASP A 241 -21.08 -10.00 -8.70
C ASP A 241 -19.77 -10.32 -9.43
N PRO A 242 -18.79 -9.43 -9.42
CA PRO A 242 -17.57 -9.62 -10.21
C PRO A 242 -16.75 -10.84 -9.72
N GLU A 243 -16.84 -11.21 -8.45
CA GLU A 243 -16.06 -12.31 -7.89
C GLU A 243 -16.65 -13.69 -8.24
N THR A 244 -17.97 -13.78 -8.32
CA THR A 244 -18.67 -15.07 -8.55
C THR A 244 -19.26 -15.18 -9.95
N GLY A 245 -19.42 -14.07 -10.66
CA GLY A 245 -20.13 -14.00 -11.93
C GLY A 245 -21.65 -14.18 -11.81
N VAL A 246 -22.19 -14.22 -10.58
CA VAL A 246 -23.63 -14.36 -10.35
C VAL A 246 -24.37 -13.10 -10.76
N GLU A 247 -25.39 -13.26 -11.59
CA GLU A 247 -26.25 -12.18 -12.05
C GLU A 247 -27.55 -12.14 -11.23
N VAL A 248 -27.91 -10.91 -10.82
CA VAL A 248 -29.17 -10.64 -10.10
C VAL A 248 -29.90 -9.51 -10.79
N THR A 249 -31.14 -9.74 -11.23
CA THR A 249 -31.98 -8.67 -11.74
C THR A 249 -32.63 -7.93 -10.57
N ALA A 250 -32.43 -6.62 -10.52
CA ALA A 250 -32.95 -5.76 -9.47
C ALA A 250 -33.76 -4.59 -10.05
N ASP A 251 -34.94 -4.32 -9.49
CA ASP A 251 -35.69 -3.10 -9.80
C ASP A 251 -35.18 -1.94 -8.95
N THR A 252 -34.29 -1.17 -9.55
CA THR A 252 -33.65 -0.03 -8.86
C THR A 252 -34.55 1.19 -8.74
N ASN A 253 -35.77 1.21 -9.33
CA ASN A 253 -36.76 2.22 -9.03
C ASN A 253 -37.33 2.09 -7.60
N ALA A 254 -37.25 0.91 -7.00
CA ALA A 254 -37.77 0.65 -5.66
C ALA A 254 -36.92 1.40 -4.59
N PRO A 255 -37.48 2.44 -3.91
CA PRO A 255 -36.70 3.22 -2.92
C PRO A 255 -36.20 2.39 -1.73
N ARG A 256 -37.02 1.38 -1.35
CA ARG A 256 -36.65 0.45 -0.25
C ARG A 256 -35.41 -0.39 -0.57
N LEU A 257 -35.28 -0.84 -1.83
CA LEU A 257 -34.10 -1.59 -2.27
C LEU A 257 -32.87 -0.68 -2.24
N ARG A 258 -32.96 0.53 -2.79
CA ARG A 258 -31.84 1.49 -2.78
C ARG A 258 -31.41 1.84 -1.36
N ALA A 259 -32.36 2.07 -0.45
CA ALA A 259 -32.06 2.37 0.94
C ALA A 259 -31.38 1.18 1.65
N ALA A 260 -31.89 -0.03 1.46
CA ALA A 260 -31.32 -1.24 2.04
C ALA A 260 -29.91 -1.50 1.54
N TYR A 261 -29.67 -1.31 0.24
CA TYR A 261 -28.31 -1.41 -0.33
C TYR A 261 -27.35 -0.38 0.26
N ALA A 262 -27.77 0.88 0.30
CA ALA A 262 -26.94 1.95 0.85
C ALA A 262 -26.59 1.71 2.33
N THR A 263 -27.53 1.19 3.13
CA THR A 263 -27.31 0.83 4.52
C THR A 263 -26.31 -0.33 4.62
N ALA A 264 -26.52 -1.41 3.86
CA ALA A 264 -25.61 -2.58 3.88
C ALA A 264 -24.17 -2.21 3.48
N GLU A 265 -24.01 -1.34 2.48
CA GLU A 265 -22.68 -0.89 2.06
C GLU A 265 -22.03 0.06 3.09
N ALA A 266 -22.82 0.90 3.76
CA ALA A 266 -22.33 1.73 4.87
C ALA A 266 -21.85 0.85 6.04
N ASP A 267 -22.64 -0.15 6.44
CA ASP A 267 -22.31 -1.10 7.50
C ASP A 267 -21.04 -1.89 7.15
N ARG A 268 -20.89 -2.31 5.89
CA ARG A 268 -19.67 -2.99 5.41
C ARG A 268 -18.44 -2.10 5.57
N ARG A 269 -18.52 -0.84 5.12
CA ARG A 269 -17.41 0.13 5.23
C ARG A 269 -17.06 0.42 6.68
N ASP A 270 -18.05 0.54 7.55
CA ASP A 270 -17.83 0.75 8.97
C ASP A 270 -17.18 -0.49 9.62
N SER A 271 -17.58 -1.69 9.21
CA SER A 271 -16.95 -2.94 9.64
C SER A 271 -15.48 -3.01 9.20
N VAL A 272 -15.14 -2.67 7.95
CA VAL A 272 -13.76 -2.62 7.45
C VAL A 272 -12.94 -1.62 8.28
N ARG A 273 -13.45 -0.42 8.49
CA ARG A 273 -12.78 0.63 9.28
C ARG A 273 -12.49 0.16 10.71
N GLU A 274 -13.47 -0.46 11.35
CA GLU A 274 -13.33 -0.97 12.71
C GLU A 274 -12.34 -2.13 12.80
N GLN A 275 -12.35 -3.05 11.83
CA GLN A 275 -11.39 -4.17 11.79
C GLN A 275 -9.96 -3.67 11.59
N LEU A 276 -9.74 -2.69 10.70
CA LEU A 276 -8.43 -2.06 10.48
C LEU A 276 -7.94 -1.32 11.73
N ARG A 277 -8.84 -0.59 12.40
CA ARG A 277 -8.55 0.09 13.67
C ARG A 277 -8.14 -0.89 14.76
N ARG A 278 -8.88 -2.01 14.92
CA ARG A 278 -8.54 -3.07 15.88
C ARG A 278 -7.23 -3.79 15.56
N ALA A 279 -6.87 -3.84 14.29
CA ALA A 279 -5.59 -4.40 13.86
C ALA A 279 -4.41 -3.44 14.10
N GLY A 280 -4.67 -2.21 14.57
CA GLY A 280 -3.62 -1.18 14.75
C GLY A 280 -3.00 -0.73 13.43
N THR A 281 -3.76 -0.81 12.34
CA THR A 281 -3.31 -0.53 10.99
C THR A 281 -3.66 0.91 10.61
N GLU A 282 -2.73 1.61 9.99
CA GLU A 282 -3.02 2.89 9.35
C GLU A 282 -3.97 2.68 8.18
N HIS A 283 -5.09 3.38 8.17
CA HIS A 283 -6.12 3.24 7.14
C HIS A 283 -6.23 4.50 6.29
N VAL A 284 -6.02 4.37 5.00
CA VAL A 284 -6.14 5.45 4.02
C VAL A 284 -7.19 5.05 2.98
N VAL A 285 -8.17 5.91 2.76
CA VAL A 285 -9.23 5.69 1.75
C VAL A 285 -8.95 6.55 0.53
N LEU A 286 -8.90 5.92 -0.64
CA LEU A 286 -8.70 6.56 -1.94
C LEU A 286 -9.91 6.30 -2.83
N ALA A 287 -10.45 7.36 -3.44
CA ALA A 287 -11.61 7.25 -4.31
C ALA A 287 -11.24 7.46 -5.78
N THR A 288 -11.95 6.77 -6.67
CA THR A 288 -11.73 6.80 -8.12
C THR A 288 -12.09 8.14 -8.77
N ASP A 289 -12.93 8.96 -8.10
CA ASP A 289 -13.43 10.28 -8.53
C ASP A 289 -12.61 11.46 -7.96
N ARG A 290 -11.51 11.20 -7.26
CA ARG A 290 -10.75 12.25 -6.57
C ARG A 290 -9.27 12.23 -6.93
N ASP A 291 -8.55 13.26 -6.47
CA ASP A 291 -7.09 13.28 -6.50
C ASP A 291 -6.53 12.30 -5.44
N TRP A 292 -6.49 11.03 -5.83
CA TRP A 292 -6.01 9.94 -4.98
C TRP A 292 -4.60 10.19 -4.42
N LEU A 293 -3.71 10.86 -5.17
CA LEU A 293 -2.34 11.14 -4.73
C LEU A 293 -2.32 12.17 -3.60
N ARG A 294 -3.18 13.18 -3.69
CA ARG A 294 -3.36 14.17 -2.62
C ARG A 294 -3.96 13.51 -1.38
N ASP A 295 -4.95 12.63 -1.56
CA ASP A 295 -5.60 11.94 -0.43
C ASP A 295 -4.65 10.92 0.22
N LEU A 296 -3.85 10.20 -0.55
CA LEU A 296 -2.76 9.36 -0.03
C LEU A 296 -1.76 10.20 0.80
N THR A 297 -1.41 11.40 0.32
CA THR A 297 -0.50 12.30 1.03
C THR A 297 -1.07 12.80 2.35
N LYS A 298 -2.37 13.06 2.41
CA LYS A 298 -3.07 13.49 3.64
C LYS A 298 -3.20 12.35 4.63
N GLY A 299 -3.59 11.16 4.17
CA GLY A 299 -3.82 9.99 5.01
C GLY A 299 -2.54 9.44 5.65
N LEU A 300 -1.38 9.72 5.07
CA LEU A 300 -0.08 9.30 5.60
C LEU A 300 0.61 10.38 6.49
N ARG A 301 -0.01 11.53 6.72
CA ARG A 301 0.49 12.56 7.65
C ARG A 301 0.16 12.23 9.08
#